data_dd9af935dfcb08b99e6593023c61037b
#
_entry.id   dd9af935dfcb08b99e6593023c61037b
#
_cell.length_a   1.000
_cell.length_b   1.000
_cell.length_c   1.000
_cell.angle_alpha   90.00
_cell.angle_beta   90.00
_cell.angle_gamma   90.00
#
_symmetry.space_group_name_H-M   'P 1'
#
loop_
_entity.id
_entity.type
_entity.pdbx_description
1 polymer ?
#
loop_
_entity_poly.entity_id
_entity_poly.type
_entity_poly.pdbx_seq_one_letter_code
_entity_poly.pdbx_strand_id
1 'polypeptide(L)'
;MSQPSTAPVPPAGPRVPEALHRRRWAVLGVLMLSLLIVVLDNSILNVAVKTIAAPAPTGIGATQSELEWSINSYTLVFAGLLFTSGLLGDRLGRKKVLLFGITVFGIGSALAALSGSPGELIAYRAVMGLGAAFVMPATLAVLMNVFERDEQPKAIGIWAGSVGLAIAVGPITGGILLEHFWWGSIFLVNVPVVLLALALMLWLVPDSRDPDPGRIDIPGVLLSVVGLVLLVYGIIRGGELADFTDVTVLAPVLGGLAVLVVFVLHERRSDHPAIDMSYFRKPAFSAAVAAIALVFFALMGVTFFSAFYLQSVRGYSALESGLLILPLAVAQMVFAPRARLVVERFGARAVCTGGMLLVAAGLAAFAFFEADTPVWVLEVVFFLQGAGMAHIMPPVTVSIMQALPREKAGSGSAINNTFRQVGGALGVAVLGSVLSSTYRGEIEGHLGGVPAALRDTAGESVEATLAVAAKLGPAGKDLVGPAYTAFLDAMHVTAIASAAIGLAGAVVVALFLPGRAPGGAGGTGAAAGAAAAPTSDETPTPAQTG
;
A
#
# COMPACT_ATOMS: atom_id res chain seq x y z
N MET A 1 24.29 -51.15 -25.99
CA MET A 1 24.62 -49.76 -25.56
C MET A 1 23.44 -48.89 -25.91
N SER A 2 22.50 -48.74 -24.99
CA SER A 2 21.32 -47.88 -25.11
C SER A 2 21.70 -46.48 -24.66
N GLN A 3 21.58 -45.49 -25.57
CA GLN A 3 21.79 -44.08 -25.22
C GLN A 3 20.72 -43.63 -24.20
N PRO A 4 21.07 -42.87 -23.19
CA PRO A 4 20.08 -42.29 -22.29
C PRO A 4 19.27 -41.26 -23.06
N SER A 5 17.94 -41.41 -23.04
CA SER A 5 16.97 -40.45 -23.54
C SER A 5 17.15 -39.13 -22.78
N THR A 6 17.75 -38.14 -23.41
CA THR A 6 17.75 -36.76 -22.92
C THR A 6 16.34 -36.20 -23.15
N ALA A 7 15.55 -36.17 -22.05
CA ALA A 7 14.33 -35.39 -22.05
C ALA A 7 14.66 -33.94 -22.47
N PRO A 8 13.87 -33.31 -23.36
CA PRO A 8 14.13 -31.94 -23.80
C PRO A 8 14.03 -31.01 -22.60
N VAL A 9 15.11 -30.30 -22.30
CA VAL A 9 15.13 -29.19 -21.34
C VAL A 9 14.08 -28.18 -21.83
N PRO A 10 13.10 -27.79 -21.01
CA PRO A 10 12.10 -26.82 -21.44
C PRO A 10 12.82 -25.55 -21.90
N PRO A 11 12.37 -24.92 -23.01
CA PRO A 11 13.04 -23.75 -23.56
C PRO A 11 13.12 -22.67 -22.49
N ALA A 12 14.33 -22.19 -22.23
CA ALA A 12 14.59 -21.05 -21.37
C ALA A 12 13.72 -19.87 -21.90
N GLY A 13 12.82 -19.36 -21.08
CA GLY A 13 11.98 -18.23 -21.46
C GLY A 13 12.83 -17.08 -22.02
N PRO A 14 12.26 -16.12 -22.76
CA PRO A 14 13.01 -15.08 -23.44
C PRO A 14 13.93 -14.36 -22.46
N ARG A 15 15.24 -14.46 -22.71
CA ARG A 15 16.27 -13.82 -21.88
C ARG A 15 16.19 -12.31 -22.09
N VAL A 16 16.34 -11.56 -21.00
CA VAL A 16 16.45 -10.09 -21.06
C VAL A 16 17.66 -9.73 -21.92
N PRO A 17 17.56 -8.80 -22.90
CA PRO A 17 18.69 -8.39 -23.72
C PRO A 17 19.88 -7.95 -22.86
N GLU A 18 21.10 -8.37 -23.23
CA GLU A 18 22.31 -8.16 -22.41
C GLU A 18 22.57 -6.69 -22.07
N ALA A 19 22.31 -5.78 -23.00
CA ALA A 19 22.43 -4.32 -22.79
C ALA A 19 21.47 -3.81 -21.70
N LEU A 20 20.26 -4.39 -21.63
CA LEU A 20 19.27 -4.08 -20.62
C LEU A 20 19.64 -4.72 -19.26
N HIS A 21 20.14 -5.95 -19.29
CA HIS A 21 20.62 -6.64 -18.10
C HIS A 21 21.74 -5.85 -17.39
N ARG A 22 22.67 -5.22 -18.11
CA ARG A 22 23.72 -4.37 -17.52
C ARG A 22 23.18 -3.11 -16.83
N ARG A 23 22.08 -2.55 -17.31
CA ARG A 23 21.48 -1.29 -16.80
C ARG A 23 20.33 -1.50 -15.82
N ARG A 24 19.90 -2.74 -15.54
CA ARG A 24 18.69 -3.04 -14.76
C ARG A 24 18.63 -2.37 -13.38
N TRP A 25 19.75 -2.30 -12.67
CA TRP A 25 19.82 -1.64 -11.37
C TRP A 25 19.69 -0.13 -11.46
N ALA A 26 20.21 0.48 -12.52
CA ALA A 26 20.00 1.91 -12.78
C ALA A 26 18.53 2.20 -13.13
N VAL A 27 17.89 1.33 -13.92
CA VAL A 27 16.45 1.42 -14.17
C VAL A 27 15.67 1.31 -12.86
N LEU A 28 15.99 0.35 -11.99
CA LEU A 28 15.36 0.25 -10.67
C LEU A 28 15.51 1.54 -9.86
N GLY A 29 16.69 2.16 -9.85
CA GLY A 29 16.91 3.46 -9.21
C GLY A 29 15.97 4.55 -9.70
N VAL A 30 15.73 4.63 -11.02
CA VAL A 30 14.79 5.60 -11.62
C VAL A 30 13.34 5.30 -11.22
N LEU A 31 12.96 4.01 -11.21
CA LEU A 31 11.62 3.60 -10.77
C LEU A 31 11.39 3.92 -9.28
N MET A 32 12.41 3.68 -8.44
CA MET A 32 12.36 4.04 -7.02
C MET A 32 12.26 5.55 -6.82
N LEU A 33 13.00 6.35 -7.58
CA LEU A 33 12.90 7.81 -7.53
C LEU A 33 11.49 8.30 -7.86
N SER A 34 10.85 7.72 -8.87
CA SER A 34 9.48 8.04 -9.27
C SER A 34 8.45 7.64 -8.22
N LEU A 35 8.66 6.47 -7.60
CA LEU A 35 7.80 5.99 -6.52
C LEU A 35 7.96 6.83 -5.25
N LEU A 36 9.21 7.17 -4.92
CA LEU A 36 9.56 7.97 -3.75
C LEU A 36 8.86 9.32 -3.77
N ILE A 37 8.85 10.03 -4.91
CA ILE A 37 8.16 11.32 -5.06
C ILE A 37 6.67 11.18 -4.71
N VAL A 38 6.00 10.18 -5.28
CA VAL A 38 4.56 9.97 -5.10
C VAL A 38 4.21 9.63 -3.64
N VAL A 39 5.03 8.82 -2.97
CA VAL A 39 4.79 8.41 -1.58
C VAL A 39 5.17 9.50 -0.59
N LEU A 40 6.29 10.18 -0.85
CA LEU A 40 6.81 11.26 -0.02
C LEU A 40 5.84 12.45 0.01
N ASP A 41 5.25 12.81 -1.13
CA ASP A 41 4.27 13.89 -1.24
C ASP A 41 3.09 13.73 -0.26
N ASN A 42 2.55 12.52 -0.17
CA ASN A 42 1.47 12.26 0.80
C ASN A 42 1.93 12.39 2.26
N SER A 43 3.16 12.01 2.56
CA SER A 43 3.71 12.10 3.92
C SER A 43 4.02 13.55 4.31
N ILE A 44 4.56 14.35 3.38
CA ILE A 44 4.89 15.76 3.60
C ILE A 44 3.63 16.59 3.87
N LEU A 45 2.55 16.36 3.12
CA LEU A 45 1.32 17.14 3.26
C LEU A 45 0.75 17.09 4.68
N ASN A 46 0.81 15.94 5.35
CA ASN A 46 0.32 15.79 6.71
C ASN A 46 1.00 16.74 7.70
N VAL A 47 2.26 17.09 7.47
CA VAL A 47 3.00 18.06 8.32
C VAL A 47 2.57 19.49 8.02
N ALA A 48 2.19 19.78 6.78
CA ALA A 48 1.87 21.13 6.32
C ALA A 48 0.45 21.61 6.64
N VAL A 49 -0.45 20.72 7.06
CA VAL A 49 -1.87 21.00 7.30
C VAL A 49 -2.10 22.26 8.11
N LYS A 50 -1.39 22.43 9.24
CA LYS A 50 -1.53 23.60 10.10
C LYS A 50 -1.07 24.90 9.42
N THR A 51 0.00 24.85 8.65
CA THR A 51 0.55 26.03 7.94
C THR A 51 -0.38 26.43 6.78
N ILE A 52 -0.95 25.47 6.07
CA ILE A 52 -1.91 25.72 4.98
C ILE A 52 -3.23 26.32 5.53
N ALA A 53 -3.67 25.87 6.71
CA ALA A 53 -4.85 26.43 7.39
C ALA A 53 -4.66 27.87 7.85
N ALA A 54 -3.43 28.31 8.07
CA ALA A 54 -3.15 29.67 8.54
C ALA A 54 -3.66 30.73 7.53
N PRO A 55 -4.10 31.90 7.99
CA PRO A 55 -4.48 33.01 7.10
C PRO A 55 -3.30 33.49 6.24
N ALA A 56 -3.61 34.11 5.12
CA ALA A 56 -2.60 34.76 4.29
C ALA A 56 -1.85 35.83 5.10
N PRO A 57 -0.54 36.01 4.89
CA PRO A 57 0.29 35.44 3.84
C PRO A 57 0.95 34.08 4.19
N THR A 58 0.77 33.58 5.40
CA THR A 58 1.43 32.34 5.87
C THR A 58 0.84 31.10 5.21
N GLY A 59 -0.48 31.03 5.05
CA GLY A 59 -1.22 29.96 4.38
C GLY A 59 -2.29 30.51 3.43
N ILE A 60 -3.29 29.70 3.12
CA ILE A 60 -4.43 30.06 2.25
C ILE A 60 -5.76 30.11 3.01
N GLY A 61 -5.72 30.03 4.34
CA GLY A 61 -6.91 30.11 5.18
C GLY A 61 -7.90 28.93 4.99
N ALA A 62 -7.38 27.75 4.63
CA ALA A 62 -8.21 26.56 4.39
C ALA A 62 -8.89 26.10 5.68
N THR A 63 -10.18 25.80 5.58
CA THR A 63 -10.97 25.15 6.64
C THR A 63 -10.54 23.70 6.82
N GLN A 64 -10.90 23.08 7.96
CA GLN A 64 -10.61 21.67 8.20
C GLN A 64 -11.15 20.77 7.09
N SER A 65 -12.40 20.96 6.67
CA SER A 65 -13.02 20.19 5.59
C SER A 65 -12.28 20.35 4.24
N GLU A 66 -11.83 21.57 3.90
CA GLU A 66 -11.07 21.80 2.67
C GLU A 66 -9.69 21.13 2.70
N LEU A 67 -9.03 21.07 3.85
CA LEU A 67 -7.79 20.33 4.04
C LEU A 67 -8.01 18.82 3.88
N GLU A 68 -9.04 18.27 4.47
CA GLU A 68 -9.44 16.87 4.29
C GLU A 68 -9.74 16.57 2.83
N TRP A 69 -10.45 17.45 2.13
CA TRP A 69 -10.72 17.30 0.70
C TRP A 69 -9.44 17.43 -0.15
N SER A 70 -8.44 18.19 0.27
CA SER A 70 -7.16 18.23 -0.43
C SER A 70 -6.41 16.89 -0.40
N ILE A 71 -6.55 16.13 0.69
CA ILE A 71 -6.00 14.76 0.83
C ILE A 71 -6.90 13.76 0.09
N ASN A 72 -8.20 13.86 0.29
CA ASN A 72 -9.18 12.91 -0.20
C ASN A 72 -9.35 12.95 -1.72
N SER A 73 -9.29 14.13 -2.35
CA SER A 73 -9.37 14.28 -3.81
C SER A 73 -8.23 13.54 -4.53
N TYR A 74 -7.01 13.63 -4.00
CA TYR A 74 -5.88 12.85 -4.49
C TYR A 74 -6.15 11.34 -4.35
N THR A 75 -6.53 10.89 -3.16
CA THR A 75 -6.75 9.47 -2.86
C THR A 75 -7.86 8.87 -3.70
N LEU A 76 -8.96 9.62 -3.88
CA LEU A 76 -10.12 9.21 -4.66
C LEU A 76 -9.77 9.00 -6.14
N VAL A 77 -9.13 9.99 -6.76
CA VAL A 77 -8.71 9.91 -8.17
C VAL A 77 -7.64 8.83 -8.34
N PHE A 78 -6.67 8.77 -7.43
CA PHE A 78 -5.63 7.76 -7.42
C PHE A 78 -6.22 6.34 -7.36
N ALA A 79 -7.07 6.05 -6.38
CA ALA A 79 -7.65 4.72 -6.20
C ALA A 79 -8.57 4.33 -7.38
N GLY A 80 -9.40 5.25 -7.84
CA GLY A 80 -10.33 5.01 -8.94
C GLY A 80 -9.64 4.66 -10.27
N LEU A 81 -8.47 5.24 -10.53
CA LEU A 81 -7.74 5.07 -11.79
C LEU A 81 -6.63 4.02 -11.75
N LEU A 82 -6.27 3.49 -10.58
CA LEU A 82 -5.18 2.51 -10.44
C LEU A 82 -5.32 1.32 -11.38
N PHE A 83 -6.52 0.77 -11.45
CA PHE A 83 -6.79 -0.39 -12.27
C PHE A 83 -6.69 -0.08 -13.76
N THR A 84 -7.33 0.98 -14.20
CA THR A 84 -7.31 1.47 -15.57
C THR A 84 -5.89 1.81 -16.04
N SER A 85 -5.08 2.42 -15.19
CA SER A 85 -3.71 2.80 -15.52
C SER A 85 -2.79 1.59 -15.78
N GLY A 86 -2.99 0.50 -15.04
CA GLY A 86 -2.26 -0.75 -15.28
C GLY A 86 -2.60 -1.37 -16.64
N LEU A 87 -3.89 -1.40 -17.00
CA LEU A 87 -4.34 -1.87 -18.31
C LEU A 87 -3.79 -1.02 -19.46
N LEU A 88 -3.84 0.31 -19.30
CA LEU A 88 -3.29 1.23 -20.30
C LEU A 88 -1.78 1.07 -20.43
N GLY A 89 -1.07 0.79 -19.32
CA GLY A 89 0.36 0.51 -19.31
C GLY A 89 0.75 -0.70 -20.16
N ASP A 90 0.01 -1.80 -20.03
CA ASP A 90 0.26 -3.00 -20.82
C ASP A 90 0.00 -2.76 -22.32
N ARG A 91 -0.97 -1.93 -22.69
CA ARG A 91 -1.39 -1.67 -24.09
C ARG A 91 -0.60 -0.56 -24.79
N LEU A 92 -0.54 0.62 -24.17
CA LEU A 92 0.07 1.81 -24.77
C LEU A 92 1.59 1.82 -24.63
N GLY A 93 2.10 0.99 -23.73
CA GLY A 93 3.52 0.92 -23.37
C GLY A 93 3.79 1.49 -21.98
N ARG A 94 4.45 0.71 -21.16
CA ARG A 94 4.72 0.99 -19.75
C ARG A 94 5.55 2.25 -19.53
N LYS A 95 6.56 2.46 -20.39
CA LYS A 95 7.38 3.68 -20.39
C LYS A 95 6.55 4.92 -20.69
N LYS A 96 5.69 4.88 -21.71
CA LYS A 96 4.86 6.03 -22.10
C LYS A 96 3.88 6.41 -21.00
N VAL A 97 3.24 5.42 -20.39
CA VAL A 97 2.30 5.61 -19.28
C VAL A 97 3.02 6.14 -18.04
N LEU A 98 4.22 5.65 -17.74
CA LEU A 98 5.05 6.16 -16.65
C LEU A 98 5.48 7.61 -16.88
N LEU A 99 5.93 7.96 -18.09
CA LEU A 99 6.28 9.33 -18.46
C LEU A 99 5.07 10.27 -18.36
N PHE A 100 3.91 9.85 -18.86
CA PHE A 100 2.66 10.59 -18.71
C PHE A 100 2.33 10.84 -17.23
N GLY A 101 2.33 9.77 -16.41
CA GLY A 101 2.00 9.85 -14.99
C GLY A 101 2.90 10.81 -14.22
N ILE A 102 4.24 10.70 -14.40
CA ILE A 102 5.18 11.57 -13.68
C ILE A 102 5.10 13.03 -14.17
N THR A 103 4.81 13.25 -15.46
CA THR A 103 4.62 14.61 -16.02
C THR A 103 3.37 15.26 -15.43
N VAL A 104 2.24 14.55 -15.45
CA VAL A 104 0.97 15.05 -14.88
C VAL A 104 1.13 15.32 -13.37
N PHE A 105 1.80 14.42 -12.64
CA PHE A 105 2.11 14.61 -11.23
C PHE A 105 2.95 15.88 -11.00
N GLY A 106 4.02 16.06 -11.77
CA GLY A 106 4.89 17.24 -11.68
C GLY A 106 4.18 18.56 -12.00
N ILE A 107 3.34 18.59 -13.04
CA ILE A 107 2.50 19.76 -13.36
C ILE A 107 1.53 20.05 -12.23
N GLY A 108 0.80 19.03 -11.75
CA GLY A 108 -0.12 19.17 -10.62
C GLY A 108 0.60 19.69 -9.36
N SER A 109 1.80 19.21 -9.09
CA SER A 109 2.62 19.64 -7.95
C SER A 109 3.10 21.10 -8.08
N ALA A 110 3.54 21.50 -9.27
CA ALA A 110 3.90 22.89 -9.53
C ALA A 110 2.70 23.84 -9.36
N LEU A 111 1.53 23.45 -9.85
CA LEU A 111 0.29 24.21 -9.69
C LEU A 111 -0.16 24.27 -8.24
N ALA A 112 -0.07 23.15 -7.49
CA ALA A 112 -0.39 23.10 -6.07
C ALA A 112 0.51 24.03 -5.23
N ALA A 113 1.79 24.15 -5.59
CA ALA A 113 2.71 25.09 -4.95
C ALA A 113 2.27 26.55 -5.12
N LEU A 114 1.57 26.88 -6.21
CA LEU A 114 1.16 28.23 -6.58
C LEU A 114 -0.32 28.51 -6.28
N SER A 115 -1.04 27.58 -5.64
CA SER A 115 -2.46 27.77 -5.35
C SER A 115 -2.70 28.95 -4.40
N GLY A 116 -3.64 29.81 -4.78
CA GLY A 116 -4.08 30.97 -4.00
C GLY A 116 -5.35 30.73 -3.21
N SER A 117 -6.00 29.59 -3.38
CA SER A 117 -7.24 29.23 -2.70
C SER A 117 -7.31 27.73 -2.36
N PRO A 118 -8.09 27.34 -1.33
CA PRO A 118 -8.30 25.93 -1.00
C PRO A 118 -8.90 25.11 -2.16
N GLY A 119 -9.84 25.67 -2.91
CA GLY A 119 -10.45 25.00 -4.08
C GLY A 119 -9.45 24.69 -5.18
N GLU A 120 -8.49 25.59 -5.45
CA GLU A 120 -7.40 25.33 -6.39
C GLU A 120 -6.51 24.19 -5.89
N LEU A 121 -6.14 24.20 -4.61
CA LEU A 121 -5.34 23.15 -4.01
C LEU A 121 -6.02 21.78 -4.16
N ILE A 122 -7.33 21.68 -3.84
CA ILE A 122 -8.12 20.45 -4.01
C ILE A 122 -8.08 19.96 -5.47
N ALA A 123 -8.29 20.86 -6.43
CA ALA A 123 -8.26 20.53 -7.86
C ALA A 123 -6.88 20.03 -8.31
N TYR A 124 -5.81 20.70 -7.91
CA TYR A 124 -4.46 20.32 -8.27
C TYR A 124 -4.02 19.02 -7.58
N ARG A 125 -4.49 18.76 -6.38
CA ARG A 125 -4.31 17.47 -5.69
C ARG A 125 -5.00 16.33 -6.45
N ALA A 126 -6.18 16.55 -6.99
CA ALA A 126 -6.85 15.57 -7.87
C ALA A 126 -6.01 15.29 -9.14
N VAL A 127 -5.40 16.32 -9.75
CA VAL A 127 -4.47 16.16 -10.89
C VAL A 127 -3.22 15.38 -10.49
N MET A 128 -2.66 15.63 -9.31
CA MET A 128 -1.54 14.83 -8.78
C MET A 128 -1.95 13.37 -8.56
N GLY A 129 -3.16 13.12 -8.03
CA GLY A 129 -3.72 11.78 -7.87
C GLY A 129 -3.85 11.03 -9.20
N LEU A 130 -4.29 11.72 -10.26
CA LEU A 130 -4.28 11.18 -11.62
C LEU A 130 -2.86 10.76 -12.04
N GLY A 131 -1.87 11.63 -11.91
CA GLY A 131 -0.47 11.30 -12.23
C GLY A 131 0.05 10.09 -11.45
N ALA A 132 -0.15 10.08 -10.13
CA ALA A 132 0.27 9.01 -9.25
C ALA A 132 -0.34 7.66 -9.61
N ALA A 133 -1.63 7.63 -10.00
CA ALA A 133 -2.32 6.42 -10.43
C ALA A 133 -1.62 5.73 -11.62
N PHE A 134 -1.01 6.50 -12.50
CA PHE A 134 -0.24 5.97 -13.63
C PHE A 134 1.20 5.58 -13.25
N VAL A 135 1.82 6.24 -12.28
CA VAL A 135 3.19 5.94 -11.85
C VAL A 135 3.28 4.60 -11.11
N MET A 136 2.42 4.39 -10.11
CA MET A 136 2.52 3.24 -9.21
C MET A 136 2.48 1.89 -9.94
N PRO A 137 1.46 1.55 -10.76
CA PRO A 137 1.43 0.28 -11.46
C PRO A 137 2.53 0.16 -12.52
N ALA A 138 2.85 1.25 -13.22
CA ALA A 138 3.85 1.24 -14.27
C ALA A 138 5.26 0.94 -13.73
N THR A 139 5.63 1.43 -12.55
CA THR A 139 6.94 1.16 -11.94
C THR A 139 7.15 -0.34 -11.70
N LEU A 140 6.17 -1.00 -11.10
CA LEU A 140 6.25 -2.44 -10.83
C LEU A 140 6.18 -3.26 -12.14
N ALA A 141 5.36 -2.85 -13.11
CA ALA A 141 5.26 -3.52 -14.41
C ALA A 141 6.58 -3.42 -15.22
N VAL A 142 7.26 -2.27 -15.21
CA VAL A 142 8.58 -2.10 -15.82
C VAL A 142 9.60 -2.97 -15.10
N LEU A 143 9.61 -2.99 -13.76
CA LEU A 143 10.49 -3.83 -12.96
C LEU A 143 10.38 -5.30 -13.37
N MET A 144 9.15 -5.83 -13.47
CA MET A 144 8.89 -7.22 -13.86
C MET A 144 9.40 -7.56 -15.26
N ASN A 145 9.48 -6.57 -16.15
CA ASN A 145 9.97 -6.75 -17.51
C ASN A 145 11.51 -6.66 -17.62
N VAL A 146 12.16 -5.88 -16.75
CA VAL A 146 13.59 -5.61 -16.78
C VAL A 146 14.41 -6.67 -16.04
N PHE A 147 13.84 -7.29 -15.00
CA PHE A 147 14.51 -8.30 -14.19
C PHE A 147 14.12 -9.73 -14.59
N GLU A 148 15.09 -10.65 -14.53
CA GLU A 148 14.83 -12.07 -14.69
C GLU A 148 14.05 -12.62 -13.48
N ARG A 149 13.35 -13.75 -13.66
CA ARG A 149 12.44 -14.29 -12.64
C ARG A 149 13.10 -14.56 -11.29
N ASP A 150 14.35 -14.98 -11.29
CA ASP A 150 15.16 -15.26 -10.10
C ASP A 150 15.61 -13.98 -9.37
N GLU A 151 15.76 -12.86 -10.09
CA GLU A 151 16.12 -11.56 -9.53
C GLU A 151 14.91 -10.72 -9.06
N GLN A 152 13.71 -10.99 -9.63
CA GLN A 152 12.49 -10.22 -9.31
C GLN A 152 12.20 -10.12 -7.81
N PRO A 153 12.31 -11.19 -7.00
CA PRO A 153 12.04 -11.08 -5.56
C PRO A 153 12.95 -10.09 -4.84
N LYS A 154 14.23 -10.00 -5.25
CA LYS A 154 15.18 -9.04 -4.69
C LYS A 154 14.83 -7.61 -5.13
N ALA A 155 14.54 -7.41 -6.42
CA ALA A 155 14.18 -6.10 -6.96
C ALA A 155 12.87 -5.58 -6.37
N ILE A 156 11.85 -6.43 -6.21
CA ILE A 156 10.58 -6.09 -5.55
C ILE A 156 10.82 -5.77 -4.07
N GLY A 157 11.71 -6.51 -3.39
CA GLY A 157 12.08 -6.22 -2.00
C GLY A 157 12.69 -4.83 -1.84
N ILE A 158 13.59 -4.42 -2.74
CA ILE A 158 14.19 -3.08 -2.76
C ILE A 158 13.12 -2.01 -3.07
N TRP A 159 12.27 -2.26 -4.07
CA TRP A 159 11.16 -1.39 -4.44
C TRP A 159 10.18 -1.19 -3.26
N ALA A 160 9.79 -2.26 -2.57
CA ALA A 160 8.91 -2.18 -1.41
C ALA A 160 9.58 -1.46 -0.22
N GLY A 161 10.88 -1.68 -0.01
CA GLY A 161 11.66 -0.99 1.03
C GLY A 161 11.75 0.52 0.80
N SER A 162 11.78 0.98 -0.46
CA SER A 162 11.80 2.41 -0.79
C SER A 162 10.50 3.15 -0.41
N VAL A 163 9.36 2.44 -0.38
CA VAL A 163 8.09 3.01 0.10
C VAL A 163 8.20 3.36 1.59
N GLY A 164 8.76 2.44 2.40
CA GLY A 164 8.97 2.70 3.82
C GLY A 164 9.91 3.89 4.07
N LEU A 165 10.98 3.99 3.29
CA LEU A 165 11.90 5.13 3.34
C LEU A 165 11.19 6.45 3.02
N ALA A 166 10.35 6.48 1.98
CA ALA A 166 9.61 7.68 1.58
C ALA A 166 8.66 8.16 2.70
N ILE A 167 7.98 7.23 3.38
CA ILE A 167 7.08 7.55 4.50
C ILE A 167 7.85 8.22 5.65
N ALA A 168 9.04 7.72 5.97
CA ALA A 168 9.85 8.27 7.08
C ALA A 168 10.53 9.60 6.73
N VAL A 169 11.00 9.75 5.49
CA VAL A 169 11.69 10.98 5.03
C VAL A 169 10.70 12.14 4.84
N GLY A 170 9.41 11.85 4.59
CA GLY A 170 8.38 12.86 4.36
C GLY A 170 8.28 13.92 5.46
N PRO A 171 8.01 13.54 6.72
CA PRO A 171 7.91 14.51 7.82
C PRO A 171 9.19 15.32 8.04
N ILE A 172 10.36 14.71 7.86
CA ILE A 172 11.65 15.38 8.00
C ILE A 172 11.80 16.45 6.91
N THR A 173 11.55 16.07 5.66
CA THR A 173 11.65 17.00 4.52
C THR A 173 10.61 18.11 4.66
N GLY A 174 9.37 17.76 5.02
CA GLY A 174 8.29 18.73 5.22
C GLY A 174 8.59 19.71 6.33
N GLY A 175 9.10 19.23 7.48
CA GLY A 175 9.51 20.07 8.60
C GLY A 175 10.59 21.08 8.21
N ILE A 176 11.66 20.62 7.55
CA ILE A 176 12.76 21.49 7.08
C ILE A 176 12.25 22.55 6.07
N LEU A 177 11.39 22.14 5.14
CA LEU A 177 10.84 23.05 4.13
C LEU A 177 9.95 24.12 4.76
N LEU A 178 9.09 23.76 5.71
CA LEU A 178 8.16 24.68 6.38
C LEU A 178 8.86 25.62 7.38
N GLU A 179 10.00 25.20 7.92
CA GLU A 179 10.81 26.04 8.81
C GLU A 179 11.56 27.15 8.04
N HIS A 180 12.00 26.88 6.80
CA HIS A 180 12.89 27.78 6.05
C HIS A 180 12.22 28.44 4.83
N PHE A 181 11.09 27.92 4.36
CA PHE A 181 10.40 28.35 3.15
C PHE A 181 8.88 28.47 3.39
N TRP A 182 8.14 28.98 2.37
CA TRP A 182 6.68 29.06 2.42
C TRP A 182 6.03 27.66 2.22
N TRP A 183 4.78 27.54 2.60
CA TRP A 183 4.07 26.27 2.57
C TRP A 183 4.05 25.56 1.21
N GLY A 184 3.99 26.30 0.09
CA GLY A 184 4.00 25.71 -1.26
C GLY A 184 5.32 25.02 -1.62
N SER A 185 6.41 25.28 -0.88
CA SER A 185 7.72 24.62 -1.08
C SER A 185 7.62 23.10 -0.94
N ILE A 186 6.66 22.57 -0.16
CA ILE A 186 6.43 21.13 0.00
C ILE A 186 6.01 20.45 -1.31
N PHE A 187 5.35 21.18 -2.19
CA PHE A 187 4.98 20.72 -3.52
C PHE A 187 6.07 21.04 -4.54
N LEU A 188 6.68 22.22 -4.43
CA LEU A 188 7.71 22.66 -5.37
C LEU A 188 8.94 21.76 -5.35
N VAL A 189 9.29 21.16 -4.21
CA VAL A 189 10.42 20.22 -4.09
C VAL A 189 10.29 19.00 -5.01
N ASN A 190 9.06 18.61 -5.35
CA ASN A 190 8.82 17.51 -6.28
C ASN A 190 9.27 17.86 -7.72
N VAL A 191 9.19 19.12 -8.14
CA VAL A 191 9.41 19.53 -9.53
C VAL A 191 10.84 19.21 -10.03
N PRO A 192 11.93 19.62 -9.35
CA PRO A 192 13.28 19.25 -9.79
C PRO A 192 13.51 17.74 -9.81
N VAL A 193 12.92 17.00 -8.88
CA VAL A 193 13.05 15.54 -8.82
C VAL A 193 12.27 14.87 -9.97
N VAL A 194 11.07 15.40 -10.32
CA VAL A 194 10.30 14.98 -11.50
C VAL A 194 11.08 15.21 -12.78
N LEU A 195 11.70 16.39 -12.95
CA LEU A 195 12.51 16.69 -14.14
C LEU A 195 13.70 15.74 -14.27
N LEU A 196 14.38 15.45 -13.17
CA LEU A 196 15.46 14.47 -13.14
C LEU A 196 14.95 13.07 -13.49
N ALA A 197 13.82 12.65 -12.89
CA ALA A 197 13.20 11.36 -13.17
C ALA A 197 12.81 11.24 -14.65
N LEU A 198 12.20 12.26 -15.25
CA LEU A 198 11.85 12.29 -16.67
C LEU A 198 13.08 12.15 -17.56
N ALA A 199 14.15 12.92 -17.30
CA ALA A 199 15.39 12.82 -18.06
C ALA A 199 16.01 11.42 -18.00
N LEU A 200 16.09 10.85 -16.79
CA LEU A 200 16.62 9.51 -16.59
C LEU A 200 15.72 8.41 -17.22
N MET A 201 14.38 8.57 -17.15
CA MET A 201 13.44 7.64 -17.78
C MET A 201 13.58 7.61 -19.29
N LEU A 202 13.71 8.78 -19.92
CA LEU A 202 13.88 8.87 -21.38
C LEU A 202 15.11 8.10 -21.83
N TRP A 203 16.17 8.14 -21.04
CA TRP A 203 17.47 7.56 -21.39
C TRP A 203 17.63 6.09 -20.96
N LEU A 204 17.16 5.70 -19.77
CA LEU A 204 17.43 4.38 -19.17
C LEU A 204 16.30 3.38 -19.28
N VAL A 205 15.02 3.83 -19.20
CA VAL A 205 13.88 2.92 -19.15
C VAL A 205 13.58 2.42 -20.58
N PRO A 206 13.53 1.10 -20.79
CA PRO A 206 13.20 0.52 -22.09
C PRO A 206 11.72 0.65 -22.40
N ASP A 207 11.39 0.72 -23.68
CA ASP A 207 10.02 0.53 -24.13
C ASP A 207 9.58 -0.93 -23.94
N SER A 208 8.42 -1.12 -23.33
CA SER A 208 7.81 -2.43 -23.17
C SER A 208 6.29 -2.31 -23.20
N ARG A 209 5.68 -3.26 -23.89
CA ARG A 209 4.22 -3.36 -24.01
C ARG A 209 3.82 -4.81 -24.19
N ASP A 210 2.55 -5.12 -24.08
CA ASP A 210 2.00 -6.40 -24.49
C ASP A 210 2.08 -6.49 -26.02
N PRO A 211 2.66 -7.58 -26.59
CA PRO A 211 2.72 -7.78 -28.04
C PRO A 211 1.35 -7.97 -28.68
N ASP A 212 0.40 -8.54 -27.94
CA ASP A 212 -0.99 -8.77 -28.37
C ASP A 212 -1.98 -8.18 -27.35
N PRO A 213 -2.15 -6.85 -27.35
CA PRO A 213 -2.88 -6.17 -26.29
C PRO A 213 -4.41 -6.34 -26.35
N GLY A 214 -4.95 -7.14 -27.29
CA GLY A 214 -6.39 -7.35 -27.47
C GLY A 214 -7.19 -6.03 -27.62
N ARG A 215 -8.51 -6.09 -27.67
CA ARG A 215 -9.37 -4.89 -27.69
C ARG A 215 -9.54 -4.31 -26.29
N ILE A 216 -9.72 -2.96 -26.19
CA ILE A 216 -10.01 -2.30 -24.90
C ILE A 216 -11.46 -2.62 -24.53
N ASP A 217 -11.64 -3.19 -23.35
CA ASP A 217 -12.95 -3.33 -22.73
C ASP A 217 -13.35 -2.00 -22.09
N ILE A 218 -13.88 -1.07 -22.92
CA ILE A 218 -14.33 0.25 -22.42
C ILE A 218 -15.42 0.11 -21.34
N PRO A 219 -16.45 -0.74 -21.50
CA PRO A 219 -17.43 -0.96 -20.45
C PRO A 219 -16.80 -1.44 -19.14
N GLY A 220 -15.90 -2.43 -19.20
CA GLY A 220 -15.18 -2.91 -18.00
C GLY A 220 -14.35 -1.82 -17.32
N VAL A 221 -13.62 -1.02 -18.10
CA VAL A 221 -12.87 0.14 -17.57
C VAL A 221 -13.81 1.13 -16.87
N LEU A 222 -14.93 1.52 -17.50
CA LEU A 222 -15.88 2.46 -16.91
C LEU A 222 -16.51 1.91 -15.62
N LEU A 223 -16.92 0.64 -15.64
CA LEU A 223 -17.47 -0.04 -14.46
C LEU A 223 -16.45 -0.09 -13.31
N SER A 224 -15.19 -0.40 -13.59
CA SER A 224 -14.15 -0.43 -12.55
C SER A 224 -13.90 0.95 -11.95
N VAL A 225 -13.79 1.99 -12.78
CA VAL A 225 -13.58 3.39 -12.32
C VAL A 225 -14.76 3.87 -11.50
N VAL A 226 -15.98 3.75 -12.02
CA VAL A 226 -17.19 4.21 -11.32
C VAL A 226 -17.39 3.44 -10.01
N GLY A 227 -17.23 2.12 -10.06
CA GLY A 227 -17.38 1.27 -8.88
C GLY A 227 -16.36 1.58 -7.78
N LEU A 228 -15.07 1.74 -8.14
CA LEU A 228 -14.02 2.10 -7.18
C LEU A 228 -14.18 3.52 -6.64
N VAL A 229 -14.50 4.49 -7.50
CA VAL A 229 -14.72 5.88 -7.08
C VAL A 229 -15.90 5.97 -6.11
N LEU A 230 -17.04 5.35 -6.42
CA LEU A 230 -18.19 5.36 -5.52
C LEU A 230 -17.87 4.67 -4.19
N LEU A 231 -17.21 3.51 -4.24
CA LEU A 231 -16.84 2.77 -3.04
C LEU A 231 -15.91 3.58 -2.13
N VAL A 232 -14.82 4.10 -2.70
CA VAL A 232 -13.82 4.88 -1.95
C VAL A 232 -14.41 6.20 -1.45
N TYR A 233 -15.22 6.89 -2.27
CA TYR A 233 -15.93 8.10 -1.86
C TYR A 233 -16.85 7.83 -0.66
N GLY A 234 -17.67 6.77 -0.73
CA GLY A 234 -18.58 6.44 0.36
C GLY A 234 -17.82 6.06 1.65
N ILE A 235 -16.69 5.36 1.53
CA ILE A 235 -15.83 5.03 2.68
C ILE A 235 -15.23 6.29 3.30
N ILE A 236 -14.68 7.21 2.50
CA ILE A 236 -14.14 8.50 2.96
C ILE A 236 -15.24 9.29 3.68
N ARG A 237 -16.42 9.40 3.04
CA ARG A 237 -17.57 10.14 3.60
C ARG A 237 -18.04 9.56 4.94
N GLY A 238 -18.04 8.21 5.06
CA GLY A 238 -18.37 7.53 6.32
C GLY A 238 -17.36 7.84 7.43
N GLY A 239 -16.09 7.95 7.11
CA GLY A 239 -15.04 8.39 8.03
C GLY A 239 -15.22 9.85 8.48
N GLU A 240 -15.54 10.77 7.55
CA GLU A 240 -15.79 12.18 7.84
C GLU A 240 -17.00 12.39 8.76
N LEU A 241 -18.11 11.67 8.51
CA LEU A 241 -19.33 11.78 9.30
C LEU A 241 -19.28 10.96 10.60
N ALA A 242 -18.32 10.04 10.73
CA ALA A 242 -18.28 9.00 11.76
C ALA A 242 -19.60 8.21 11.86
N ASP A 243 -20.39 8.19 10.77
CA ASP A 243 -21.69 7.51 10.67
C ASP A 243 -21.79 6.76 9.34
N PHE A 244 -21.76 5.43 9.43
CA PHE A 244 -21.92 4.53 8.28
C PHE A 244 -23.38 4.18 7.98
N THR A 245 -24.34 4.69 8.75
CA THR A 245 -25.77 4.48 8.52
C THR A 245 -26.41 5.60 7.69
N ASP A 246 -25.71 6.73 7.52
CA ASP A 246 -26.16 7.85 6.71
C ASP A 246 -26.34 7.45 5.25
N VAL A 247 -27.42 7.90 4.63
CA VAL A 247 -27.74 7.59 3.23
C VAL A 247 -26.69 8.13 2.26
N THR A 248 -26.01 9.23 2.58
CA THR A 248 -24.93 9.80 1.76
C THR A 248 -23.67 8.97 1.78
N VAL A 249 -23.55 8.04 2.72
CA VAL A 249 -22.50 7.02 2.84
C VAL A 249 -22.96 5.69 2.26
N LEU A 250 -24.13 5.19 2.68
CA LEU A 250 -24.64 3.90 2.23
C LEU A 250 -24.91 3.86 0.73
N ALA A 251 -25.48 4.92 0.16
CA ALA A 251 -25.81 4.95 -1.27
C ALA A 251 -24.55 4.79 -2.16
N PRO A 252 -23.46 5.56 -1.99
CA PRO A 252 -22.25 5.35 -2.79
C PRO A 252 -21.52 4.04 -2.45
N VAL A 253 -21.50 3.58 -1.21
CA VAL A 253 -20.89 2.28 -0.86
C VAL A 253 -21.63 1.13 -1.52
N LEU A 254 -22.94 1.03 -1.34
CA LEU A 254 -23.76 -0.04 -1.94
C LEU A 254 -23.84 0.10 -3.46
N GLY A 255 -23.93 1.32 -3.98
CA GLY A 255 -23.87 1.60 -5.41
C GLY A 255 -22.53 1.18 -6.01
N GLY A 256 -21.42 1.52 -5.37
CA GLY A 256 -20.08 1.14 -5.77
C GLY A 256 -19.89 -0.38 -5.76
N LEU A 257 -20.34 -1.07 -4.70
CA LEU A 257 -20.31 -2.53 -4.64
C LEU A 257 -21.18 -3.17 -5.73
N ALA A 258 -22.38 -2.65 -5.97
CA ALA A 258 -23.26 -3.14 -7.05
C ALA A 258 -22.59 -2.99 -8.42
N VAL A 259 -21.98 -1.83 -8.70
CA VAL A 259 -21.24 -1.59 -9.96
C VAL A 259 -20.03 -2.53 -10.06
N LEU A 260 -19.28 -2.78 -8.98
CA LEU A 260 -18.18 -3.74 -8.98
C LEU A 260 -18.65 -5.19 -9.18
N VAL A 261 -19.83 -5.56 -8.67
CA VAL A 261 -20.44 -6.85 -8.97
C VAL A 261 -20.79 -6.95 -10.46
N VAL A 262 -21.40 -5.89 -11.05
CA VAL A 262 -21.67 -5.83 -12.48
C VAL A 262 -20.36 -5.91 -13.28
N PHE A 263 -19.30 -5.23 -12.85
CA PHE A 263 -17.96 -5.34 -13.43
C PHE A 263 -17.48 -6.79 -13.45
N VAL A 264 -17.52 -7.50 -12.31
CA VAL A 264 -17.09 -8.91 -12.24
C VAL A 264 -17.95 -9.81 -13.16
N LEU A 265 -19.26 -9.58 -13.23
CA LEU A 265 -20.15 -10.35 -14.10
C LEU A 265 -19.88 -10.05 -15.57
N HIS A 266 -19.57 -8.81 -15.93
CA HIS A 266 -19.18 -8.38 -17.26
C HIS A 266 -17.86 -9.06 -17.67
N GLU A 267 -16.80 -8.95 -16.82
CA GLU A 267 -15.49 -9.57 -17.06
C GLU A 267 -15.58 -11.10 -17.25
N ARG A 268 -16.50 -11.78 -16.55
CA ARG A 268 -16.72 -13.21 -16.72
C ARG A 268 -17.34 -13.60 -18.07
N ARG A 269 -18.00 -12.66 -18.75
CA ARG A 269 -18.72 -12.86 -20.03
C ARG A 269 -17.98 -12.23 -21.20
N SER A 270 -17.00 -11.38 -20.95
CA SER A 270 -16.23 -10.69 -21.98
C SER A 270 -15.29 -11.66 -22.70
N ASP A 271 -15.26 -11.58 -24.02
CA ASP A 271 -14.29 -12.33 -24.85
C ASP A 271 -12.86 -11.80 -24.70
N HIS A 272 -12.72 -10.55 -24.25
CA HIS A 272 -11.44 -9.88 -24.02
C HIS A 272 -11.41 -9.22 -22.64
N PRO A 273 -11.46 -10.01 -21.55
CA PRO A 273 -11.55 -9.46 -20.21
C PRO A 273 -10.31 -8.65 -19.85
N ALA A 274 -10.52 -7.54 -19.16
CA ALA A 274 -9.45 -6.72 -18.60
C ALA A 274 -8.69 -7.48 -17.51
N ILE A 275 -9.44 -8.26 -16.70
CA ILE A 275 -8.89 -9.23 -15.74
C ILE A 275 -9.54 -10.59 -16.00
N ASP A 276 -8.71 -11.59 -16.23
CA ASP A 276 -9.20 -12.96 -16.22
C ASP A 276 -9.55 -13.39 -14.77
N MET A 277 -10.85 -13.46 -14.49
CA MET A 277 -11.38 -13.84 -13.19
C MET A 277 -10.98 -15.27 -12.76
N SER A 278 -10.42 -16.08 -13.68
CA SER A 278 -9.91 -17.41 -13.35
C SER A 278 -8.73 -17.37 -12.37
N TYR A 279 -7.94 -16.29 -12.36
CA TYR A 279 -6.85 -16.13 -11.39
C TYR A 279 -7.35 -16.15 -9.96
N PHE A 280 -8.52 -15.56 -9.68
CA PHE A 280 -9.13 -15.56 -8.33
C PHE A 280 -9.63 -16.95 -7.89
N ARG A 281 -9.75 -17.92 -8.81
CA ARG A 281 -10.03 -19.32 -8.48
C ARG A 281 -8.80 -20.05 -7.92
N LYS A 282 -7.60 -19.52 -8.13
CA LYS A 282 -6.37 -20.07 -7.57
C LYS A 282 -6.22 -19.62 -6.11
N PRO A 283 -6.26 -20.54 -5.13
CA PRO A 283 -6.24 -20.16 -3.70
C PRO A 283 -5.01 -19.32 -3.33
N ALA A 284 -3.85 -19.62 -3.92
CA ALA A 284 -2.62 -18.88 -3.68
C ALA A 284 -2.70 -17.41 -4.12
N PHE A 285 -3.34 -17.13 -5.27
CA PHE A 285 -3.51 -15.77 -5.77
C PHE A 285 -4.48 -14.99 -4.90
N SER A 286 -5.65 -15.57 -4.61
CA SER A 286 -6.66 -14.93 -3.77
C SER A 286 -6.17 -14.68 -2.34
N ALA A 287 -5.42 -15.64 -1.76
CA ALA A 287 -4.81 -15.46 -0.45
C ALA A 287 -3.77 -14.33 -0.45
N ALA A 288 -2.96 -14.21 -1.51
CA ALA A 288 -2.00 -13.14 -1.63
C ALA A 288 -2.69 -11.77 -1.73
N VAL A 289 -3.74 -11.65 -2.54
CA VAL A 289 -4.54 -10.43 -2.68
C VAL A 289 -5.24 -10.07 -1.36
N ALA A 290 -5.85 -11.06 -0.69
CA ALA A 290 -6.49 -10.86 0.62
C ALA A 290 -5.47 -10.46 1.70
N ALA A 291 -4.27 -11.04 1.70
CA ALA A 291 -3.21 -10.69 2.63
C ALA A 291 -2.80 -9.22 2.51
N ILE A 292 -2.66 -8.70 1.28
CA ILE A 292 -2.38 -7.26 1.08
C ILE A 292 -3.52 -6.40 1.61
N ALA A 293 -4.78 -6.72 1.27
CA ALA A 293 -5.92 -5.96 1.73
C ALA A 293 -6.02 -5.93 3.26
N LEU A 294 -5.88 -7.10 3.91
CA LEU A 294 -6.02 -7.22 5.37
C LEU A 294 -4.86 -6.56 6.13
N VAL A 295 -3.62 -6.68 5.64
CA VAL A 295 -2.49 -6.03 6.32
C VAL A 295 -2.57 -4.52 6.21
N PHE A 296 -2.99 -3.97 5.06
CA PHE A 296 -3.17 -2.53 4.92
C PHE A 296 -4.40 -2.03 5.68
N PHE A 297 -5.48 -2.83 5.74
CA PHE A 297 -6.62 -2.54 6.60
C PHE A 297 -6.17 -2.36 8.06
N ALA A 298 -5.46 -3.35 8.61
CA ALA A 298 -5.01 -3.33 9.99
C ALA A 298 -4.04 -2.17 10.29
N LEU A 299 -3.07 -1.93 9.40
CA LEU A 299 -2.03 -0.91 9.59
C LEU A 299 -2.54 0.52 9.44
N MET A 300 -3.44 0.79 8.48
CA MET A 300 -3.89 2.16 8.24
C MET A 300 -4.71 2.70 9.40
N GLY A 301 -5.49 1.86 10.08
CA GLY A 301 -6.17 2.24 11.31
C GLY A 301 -5.21 2.67 12.41
N VAL A 302 -4.15 1.89 12.63
CA VAL A 302 -3.12 2.22 13.64
C VAL A 302 -2.33 3.46 13.26
N THR A 303 -1.96 3.60 11.98
CA THR A 303 -1.26 4.80 11.51
C THR A 303 -2.08 6.06 11.77
N PHE A 304 -3.40 5.97 11.59
CA PHE A 304 -4.33 7.06 11.85
C PHE A 304 -4.30 7.48 13.33
N PHE A 305 -4.55 6.59 14.27
CA PHE A 305 -4.59 6.96 15.69
C PHE A 305 -3.19 7.20 16.29
N SER A 306 -2.12 6.63 15.73
CA SER A 306 -0.76 6.87 16.20
C SER A 306 -0.36 8.34 16.10
N ALA A 307 -0.83 9.05 15.08
CA ALA A 307 -0.56 10.48 14.94
C ALA A 307 -1.17 11.29 16.09
N PHE A 308 -2.41 10.98 16.45
CA PHE A 308 -3.09 11.64 17.60
C PHE A 308 -2.43 11.27 18.93
N TYR A 309 -2.08 10.00 19.13
CA TYR A 309 -1.36 9.57 20.31
C TYR A 309 -0.04 10.33 20.49
N LEU A 310 0.79 10.37 19.45
CA LEU A 310 2.09 11.03 19.53
C LEU A 310 1.98 12.54 19.65
N GLN A 311 1.08 13.19 18.92
CA GLN A 311 1.03 14.66 18.87
C GLN A 311 0.12 15.26 19.93
N SER A 312 -1.05 14.67 20.21
CA SER A 312 -2.04 15.25 21.11
C SER A 312 -1.86 14.76 22.55
N VAL A 313 -1.63 13.46 22.76
CA VAL A 313 -1.45 12.90 24.11
C VAL A 313 -0.01 13.07 24.60
N ARG A 314 0.98 12.73 23.76
CA ARG A 314 2.41 12.81 24.11
C ARG A 314 3.03 14.18 23.93
N GLY A 315 2.37 15.08 23.20
CA GLY A 315 2.83 16.45 22.95
C GLY A 315 4.03 16.56 22.01
N TYR A 316 4.37 15.49 21.25
CA TYR A 316 5.46 15.56 20.27
C TYR A 316 5.07 16.44 19.09
N SER A 317 6.05 17.16 18.54
CA SER A 317 5.90 17.85 17.28
C SER A 317 5.72 16.84 16.12
N ALA A 318 5.25 17.30 14.97
CA ALA A 318 5.13 16.46 13.78
C ALA A 318 6.49 15.88 13.33
N LEU A 319 7.58 16.65 13.50
CA LEU A 319 8.94 16.18 13.20
C LEU A 319 9.38 15.07 14.16
N GLU A 320 9.20 15.27 15.47
CA GLU A 320 9.53 14.25 16.47
C GLU A 320 8.71 12.98 16.27
N SER A 321 7.41 13.11 16.00
CA SER A 321 6.53 11.97 15.67
C SER A 321 7.03 11.21 14.44
N GLY A 322 7.48 11.92 13.40
CA GLY A 322 8.08 11.32 12.20
C GLY A 322 9.38 10.57 12.51
N LEU A 323 10.22 11.12 13.38
CA LEU A 323 11.46 10.48 13.81
C LEU A 323 11.20 9.19 14.61
N LEU A 324 10.16 9.18 15.46
CA LEU A 324 9.75 8.00 16.23
C LEU A 324 9.26 6.84 15.34
N ILE A 325 8.73 7.14 14.14
CA ILE A 325 8.30 6.12 13.16
C ILE A 325 9.49 5.63 12.30
N LEU A 326 10.65 6.30 12.33
CA LEU A 326 11.83 5.94 11.53
C LEU A 326 12.27 4.46 11.68
N PRO A 327 12.24 3.82 12.88
CA PRO A 327 12.57 2.41 13.04
C PRO A 327 11.76 1.46 12.15
N LEU A 328 10.48 1.78 11.86
CA LEU A 328 9.65 1.02 10.92
C LEU A 328 10.26 1.03 9.52
N ALA A 329 10.67 2.21 9.04
CA ALA A 329 11.28 2.35 7.71
C ALA A 329 12.66 1.66 7.65
N VAL A 330 13.47 1.79 8.70
CA VAL A 330 14.78 1.11 8.82
C VAL A 330 14.59 -0.40 8.74
N ALA A 331 13.62 -0.95 9.48
CA ALA A 331 13.32 -2.37 9.43
C ALA A 331 12.90 -2.82 8.01
N GLN A 332 12.02 -2.06 7.34
CA GLN A 332 11.63 -2.38 5.96
C GLN A 332 12.83 -2.33 5.01
N MET A 333 13.66 -1.31 5.08
CA MET A 333 14.81 -1.13 4.22
C MET A 333 15.85 -2.25 4.40
N VAL A 334 16.02 -2.74 5.65
CA VAL A 334 16.95 -3.81 5.98
C VAL A 334 16.41 -5.19 5.59
N PHE A 335 15.16 -5.49 5.93
CA PHE A 335 14.61 -6.84 5.81
C PHE A 335 13.92 -7.11 4.47
N ALA A 336 13.27 -6.13 3.82
CA ALA A 336 12.52 -6.38 2.59
C ALA A 336 13.40 -6.92 1.44
N PRO A 337 14.62 -6.42 1.18
CA PRO A 337 15.50 -7.02 0.17
C PRO A 337 15.97 -8.43 0.52
N ARG A 338 16.00 -8.76 1.82
CA ARG A 338 16.44 -10.05 2.36
C ARG A 338 15.30 -11.06 2.51
N ALA A 339 14.05 -10.63 2.41
CA ALA A 339 12.87 -11.49 2.54
C ALA A 339 12.94 -12.72 1.60
N ARG A 340 13.54 -12.56 0.40
CA ARG A 340 13.80 -13.66 -0.53
C ARG A 340 14.57 -14.80 0.14
N LEU A 341 15.67 -14.51 0.83
CA LEU A 341 16.53 -15.53 1.46
C LEU A 341 15.77 -16.31 2.54
N VAL A 342 14.92 -15.60 3.28
CA VAL A 342 14.07 -16.21 4.33
C VAL A 342 12.99 -17.09 3.69
N VAL A 343 12.39 -16.64 2.58
CA VAL A 343 11.39 -17.42 1.82
C VAL A 343 12.00 -18.67 1.18
N GLU A 344 13.20 -18.58 0.63
CA GLU A 344 13.92 -19.74 0.06
C GLU A 344 14.17 -20.83 1.12
N ARG A 345 14.43 -20.42 2.36
CA ARG A 345 14.71 -21.36 3.47
C ARG A 345 13.44 -21.94 4.10
N PHE A 346 12.44 -21.11 4.39
CA PHE A 346 11.26 -21.47 5.19
C PHE A 346 9.96 -21.59 4.37
N GLY A 347 9.96 -21.14 3.12
CA GLY A 347 8.79 -21.08 2.26
C GLY A 347 7.94 -19.84 2.48
N ALA A 348 7.20 -19.42 1.44
CA ALA A 348 6.40 -18.20 1.45
C ALA A 348 5.29 -18.23 2.54
N ARG A 349 4.61 -19.36 2.73
CA ARG A 349 3.58 -19.55 3.76
C ARG A 349 4.08 -19.19 5.16
N ALA A 350 5.16 -19.83 5.60
CA ALA A 350 5.70 -19.64 6.96
C ALA A 350 6.18 -18.19 7.16
N VAL A 351 6.86 -17.62 6.17
CA VAL A 351 7.42 -16.26 6.24
C VAL A 351 6.32 -15.22 6.29
N CYS A 352 5.31 -15.31 5.40
CA CYS A 352 4.20 -14.36 5.39
C CYS A 352 3.30 -14.51 6.64
N THR A 353 3.05 -15.75 7.11
CA THR A 353 2.32 -15.98 8.37
C THR A 353 3.07 -15.38 9.55
N GLY A 354 4.39 -15.63 9.67
CA GLY A 354 5.23 -15.03 10.71
C GLY A 354 5.24 -13.51 10.63
N GLY A 355 5.33 -12.94 9.43
CA GLY A 355 5.23 -11.49 9.21
C GLY A 355 3.89 -10.92 9.67
N MET A 356 2.76 -11.57 9.32
CA MET A 356 1.42 -11.17 9.76
C MET A 356 1.27 -11.24 11.29
N LEU A 357 1.78 -12.30 11.92
CA LEU A 357 1.78 -12.44 13.38
C LEU A 357 2.62 -11.34 14.04
N LEU A 358 3.76 -10.98 13.44
CA LEU A 358 4.62 -9.92 13.95
C LEU A 358 3.94 -8.55 13.85
N VAL A 359 3.24 -8.27 12.74
CA VAL A 359 2.41 -7.07 12.60
C VAL A 359 1.28 -7.10 13.62
N ALA A 360 0.53 -8.19 13.74
CA ALA A 360 -0.58 -8.30 14.69
C ALA A 360 -0.10 -8.11 16.14
N ALA A 361 1.05 -8.67 16.52
CA ALA A 361 1.65 -8.45 17.84
C ALA A 361 2.04 -6.98 18.08
N GLY A 362 2.63 -6.32 17.07
CA GLY A 362 2.94 -4.89 17.14
C GLY A 362 1.67 -4.03 17.26
N LEU A 363 0.57 -4.41 16.58
CA LEU A 363 -0.73 -3.74 16.71
C LEU A 363 -1.33 -3.95 18.10
N ALA A 364 -1.28 -5.19 18.61
CA ALA A 364 -1.76 -5.51 19.96
C ALA A 364 -0.97 -4.79 21.05
N ALA A 365 0.31 -4.50 20.84
CA ALA A 365 1.13 -3.76 21.82
C ALA A 365 0.58 -2.36 22.13
N PHE A 366 -0.08 -1.71 21.16
CA PHE A 366 -0.73 -0.41 21.40
C PHE A 366 -1.87 -0.47 22.43
N ALA A 367 -2.45 -1.65 22.68
CA ALA A 367 -3.45 -1.83 23.72
C ALA A 367 -2.89 -1.72 25.16
N PHE A 368 -1.56 -1.61 25.29
CA PHE A 368 -0.87 -1.45 26.57
C PHE A 368 -0.13 -0.11 26.69
N PHE A 369 -0.31 0.79 25.73
CA PHE A 369 0.36 2.10 25.75
C PHE A 369 -0.41 3.08 26.63
N GLU A 370 0.34 3.76 27.46
CA GLU A 370 -0.11 4.83 28.35
C GLU A 370 0.51 6.18 27.94
N ALA A 371 0.09 7.26 28.59
CA ALA A 371 0.62 8.59 28.32
C ALA A 371 2.13 8.73 28.60
N ASP A 372 2.69 7.89 29.44
CA ASP A 372 4.11 7.88 29.83
C ASP A 372 4.92 6.69 29.31
N THR A 373 4.35 5.87 28.42
CA THR A 373 5.05 4.72 27.81
C THR A 373 6.44 5.13 27.33
N PRO A 374 7.52 4.41 27.72
CA PRO A 374 8.88 4.78 27.32
C PRO A 374 9.08 4.81 25.82
N VAL A 375 9.80 5.81 25.31
CA VAL A 375 10.03 6.02 23.86
C VAL A 375 10.61 4.77 23.18
N TRP A 376 11.55 4.11 23.82
CA TRP A 376 12.16 2.90 23.25
C TRP A 376 11.16 1.77 23.00
N VAL A 377 10.05 1.69 23.76
CA VAL A 377 8.98 0.71 23.54
C VAL A 377 8.26 1.02 22.25
N LEU A 378 7.95 2.31 22.00
CA LEU A 378 7.34 2.77 20.75
C LEU A 378 8.22 2.42 19.54
N GLU A 379 9.52 2.74 19.65
CA GLU A 379 10.49 2.46 18.60
C GLU A 379 10.62 0.96 18.29
N VAL A 380 10.65 0.11 19.33
CA VAL A 380 10.67 -1.36 19.16
C VAL A 380 9.39 -1.84 18.49
N VAL A 381 8.22 -1.34 18.87
CA VAL A 381 6.94 -1.73 18.25
C VAL A 381 6.90 -1.31 16.78
N PHE A 382 7.29 -0.08 16.44
CA PHE A 382 7.38 0.36 15.04
C PHE A 382 8.42 -0.47 14.25
N PHE A 383 9.55 -0.80 14.84
CA PHE A 383 10.55 -1.67 14.22
C PHE A 383 9.98 -3.08 13.92
N LEU A 384 9.26 -3.68 14.87
CA LEU A 384 8.61 -4.99 14.69
C LEU A 384 7.54 -4.95 13.60
N GLN A 385 6.73 -3.91 13.54
CA GLN A 385 5.76 -3.70 12.47
C GLN A 385 6.45 -3.59 11.10
N GLY A 386 7.52 -2.81 11.01
CA GLY A 386 8.32 -2.67 9.80
C GLY A 386 8.96 -3.99 9.35
N ALA A 387 9.49 -4.77 10.30
CA ALA A 387 10.05 -6.09 10.04
C ALA A 387 8.97 -7.07 9.55
N GLY A 388 7.78 -7.07 10.18
CA GLY A 388 6.63 -7.86 9.74
C GLY A 388 6.23 -7.52 8.31
N MET A 389 6.05 -6.23 8.01
CA MET A 389 5.72 -5.75 6.65
C MET A 389 6.76 -6.16 5.61
N ALA A 390 8.04 -6.09 5.95
CA ALA A 390 9.14 -6.50 5.08
C ALA A 390 9.07 -8.00 4.69
N HIS A 391 8.48 -8.83 5.55
CA HIS A 391 8.30 -10.26 5.29
C HIS A 391 6.97 -10.62 4.65
N ILE A 392 6.04 -9.65 4.50
CA ILE A 392 4.75 -9.84 3.85
C ILE A 392 4.78 -9.26 2.43
N MET A 393 5.11 -7.97 2.30
CA MET A 393 4.94 -7.22 1.05
C MET A 393 5.68 -7.83 -0.14
N PRO A 394 7.00 -8.10 -0.10
CA PRO A 394 7.69 -8.64 -1.26
C PRO A 394 7.21 -10.03 -1.66
N PRO A 395 7.07 -11.04 -0.75
CA PRO A 395 6.64 -12.37 -1.15
C PRO A 395 5.21 -12.41 -1.69
N VAL A 396 4.30 -11.63 -1.10
CA VAL A 396 2.90 -11.56 -1.55
C VAL A 396 2.82 -10.87 -2.92
N THR A 397 3.52 -9.76 -3.13
CA THR A 397 3.62 -9.10 -4.43
C THR A 397 4.21 -10.04 -5.49
N VAL A 398 5.29 -10.78 -5.16
CA VAL A 398 5.86 -11.80 -6.04
C VAL A 398 4.82 -12.86 -6.40
N SER A 399 4.05 -13.34 -5.42
CA SER A 399 3.01 -14.36 -5.63
C SER A 399 1.92 -13.88 -6.58
N ILE A 400 1.48 -12.63 -6.45
CA ILE A 400 0.51 -12.02 -7.36
C ILE A 400 1.11 -11.89 -8.77
N MET A 401 2.30 -11.32 -8.87
CA MET A 401 2.94 -11.03 -10.16
C MET A 401 3.31 -12.30 -10.93
N GLN A 402 3.76 -13.36 -10.25
CA GLN A 402 4.14 -14.63 -10.88
C GLN A 402 2.95 -15.50 -11.28
N ALA A 403 1.75 -15.23 -10.72
CA ALA A 403 0.53 -15.92 -11.13
C ALA A 403 0.02 -15.48 -12.51
N LEU A 404 0.47 -14.32 -13.01
CA LEU A 404 0.10 -13.75 -14.30
C LEU A 404 1.24 -13.90 -15.33
N PRO A 405 0.92 -13.92 -16.63
CA PRO A 405 1.91 -13.78 -17.71
C PRO A 405 2.64 -12.43 -17.60
N ARG A 406 3.89 -12.38 -18.07
CA ARG A 406 4.70 -11.15 -18.03
C ARG A 406 4.07 -9.99 -18.81
N GLU A 407 3.36 -10.33 -19.87
CA GLU A 407 2.64 -9.40 -20.74
C GLU A 407 1.56 -8.63 -19.95
N LYS A 408 0.94 -9.29 -18.95
CA LYS A 408 -0.10 -8.74 -18.07
C LYS A 408 0.44 -8.21 -16.73
N ALA A 409 1.71 -7.83 -16.67
CA ALA A 409 2.33 -7.30 -15.45
C ALA A 409 1.69 -5.99 -14.95
N GLY A 410 1.21 -5.14 -15.86
CA GLY A 410 0.46 -3.93 -15.50
C GLY A 410 -0.84 -4.24 -14.76
N SER A 411 -1.61 -5.20 -15.27
CA SER A 411 -2.84 -5.68 -14.61
C SER A 411 -2.55 -6.27 -13.23
N GLY A 412 -1.48 -7.09 -13.10
CA GLY A 412 -1.05 -7.64 -11.81
C GLY A 412 -0.67 -6.56 -10.80
N SER A 413 0.10 -5.57 -11.23
CA SER A 413 0.47 -4.41 -10.41
C SER A 413 -0.75 -3.58 -10.01
N ALA A 414 -1.69 -3.38 -10.93
CA ALA A 414 -2.95 -2.68 -10.65
C ALA A 414 -3.78 -3.39 -9.58
N ILE A 415 -3.95 -4.72 -9.69
CA ILE A 415 -4.63 -5.53 -8.66
C ILE A 415 -3.95 -5.34 -7.30
N ASN A 416 -2.63 -5.54 -7.24
CA ASN A 416 -1.84 -5.38 -6.02
C ASN A 416 -2.06 -4.01 -5.36
N ASN A 417 -2.01 -2.92 -6.13
CA ASN A 417 -2.17 -1.57 -5.62
C ASN A 417 -3.63 -1.22 -5.28
N THR A 418 -4.61 -1.69 -6.07
CA THR A 418 -6.04 -1.46 -5.80
C THR A 418 -6.45 -2.10 -4.48
N PHE A 419 -6.10 -3.37 -4.25
CA PHE A 419 -6.44 -4.05 -2.99
C PHE A 419 -5.72 -3.46 -1.78
N ARG A 420 -4.49 -2.95 -1.97
CA ARG A 420 -3.79 -2.17 -0.96
C ARG A 420 -4.56 -0.89 -0.60
N GLN A 421 -5.03 -0.13 -1.59
CA GLN A 421 -5.75 1.12 -1.37
C GLN A 421 -7.14 0.89 -0.75
N VAL A 422 -7.89 -0.06 -1.28
CA VAL A 422 -9.21 -0.40 -0.74
C VAL A 422 -9.08 -0.92 0.70
N GLY A 423 -8.10 -1.80 0.96
CA GLY A 423 -7.81 -2.28 2.32
C GLY A 423 -7.46 -1.13 3.25
N GLY A 424 -6.56 -0.24 2.84
CA GLY A 424 -6.18 0.93 3.63
C GLY A 424 -7.34 1.89 3.91
N ALA A 425 -8.13 2.22 2.89
CA ALA A 425 -9.29 3.10 3.04
C ALA A 425 -10.35 2.52 3.99
N LEU A 426 -10.65 1.22 3.83
CA LEU A 426 -11.53 0.50 4.76
C LEU A 426 -10.96 0.48 6.18
N GLY A 427 -9.65 0.33 6.32
CA GLY A 427 -8.98 0.35 7.62
C GLY A 427 -9.16 1.69 8.35
N VAL A 428 -8.86 2.80 7.68
CA VAL A 428 -9.06 4.14 8.25
C VAL A 428 -10.53 4.36 8.61
N ALA A 429 -11.46 4.03 7.71
CA ALA A 429 -12.87 4.29 7.93
C ALA A 429 -13.44 3.46 9.07
N VAL A 430 -13.26 2.12 9.05
CA VAL A 430 -13.83 1.23 10.07
C VAL A 430 -13.16 1.40 11.41
N LEU A 431 -11.82 1.40 11.44
CA LEU A 431 -11.07 1.53 12.69
C LEU A 431 -11.12 2.95 13.25
N GLY A 432 -11.19 3.97 12.38
CA GLY A 432 -11.45 5.36 12.78
C GLY A 432 -12.83 5.53 13.41
N SER A 433 -13.86 4.90 12.84
CA SER A 433 -15.20 4.89 13.43
C SER A 433 -15.25 4.18 14.80
N VAL A 434 -14.52 3.05 14.94
CA VAL A 434 -14.38 2.39 16.25
C VAL A 434 -13.71 3.32 17.27
N LEU A 435 -12.63 4.01 16.86
CA LEU A 435 -11.95 4.99 17.70
C LEU A 435 -12.89 6.12 18.14
N SER A 436 -13.58 6.76 17.19
CA SER A 436 -14.45 7.91 17.46
C SER A 436 -15.67 7.52 18.30
N SER A 437 -16.31 6.38 18.02
CA SER A 437 -17.48 5.93 18.79
C SER A 437 -17.12 5.55 20.23
N THR A 438 -15.97 4.88 20.43
CA THR A 438 -15.49 4.53 21.77
C THR A 438 -15.10 5.80 22.52
N TYR A 439 -14.34 6.72 21.87
CA TYR A 439 -13.97 7.99 22.46
C TYR A 439 -15.19 8.78 22.95
N ARG A 440 -16.22 8.91 22.09
CA ARG A 440 -17.47 9.61 22.43
C ARG A 440 -18.15 8.98 23.64
N GLY A 441 -18.24 7.66 23.70
CA GLY A 441 -18.84 6.94 24.84
C GLY A 441 -18.10 7.20 26.16
N GLU A 442 -16.76 7.21 26.12
CA GLU A 442 -15.94 7.41 27.32
C GLU A 442 -15.94 8.87 27.81
N ILE A 443 -15.91 9.85 26.88
CA ILE A 443 -15.84 11.27 27.23
C ILE A 443 -17.18 11.86 27.66
N GLU A 444 -18.33 11.29 27.22
CA GLU A 444 -19.68 11.83 27.42
C GLU A 444 -19.97 12.12 28.89
N GLY A 445 -19.57 11.20 29.79
CA GLY A 445 -19.75 11.34 31.25
C GLY A 445 -19.03 12.55 31.86
N HIS A 446 -18.02 13.09 31.17
CA HIS A 446 -17.20 14.21 31.64
C HIS A 446 -17.62 15.56 31.06
N LEU A 447 -18.55 15.58 30.09
CA LEU A 447 -19.01 16.80 29.40
C LEU A 447 -20.11 17.56 30.17
N GLY A 448 -20.51 17.11 31.37
CA GLY A 448 -21.57 17.77 32.16
C GLY A 448 -21.35 19.25 32.47
N GLY A 449 -20.09 19.67 32.66
CA GLY A 449 -19.69 21.05 32.87
C GLY A 449 -19.53 21.90 31.62
N VAL A 450 -19.62 21.30 30.43
CA VAL A 450 -19.48 21.99 29.13
C VAL A 450 -20.83 22.59 28.69
N PRO A 451 -20.86 23.82 28.18
CA PRO A 451 -22.08 24.40 27.60
C PRO A 451 -22.71 23.49 26.55
N ALA A 452 -24.03 23.33 26.57
CA ALA A 452 -24.74 22.42 25.71
C ALA A 452 -24.40 22.57 24.21
N ALA A 453 -24.20 23.79 23.73
CA ALA A 453 -23.81 24.10 22.35
C ALA A 453 -22.42 23.61 21.94
N LEU A 454 -21.56 23.21 22.89
CA LEU A 454 -20.18 22.75 22.64
C LEU A 454 -19.99 21.27 22.98
N ARG A 455 -21.00 20.59 23.56
CA ARG A 455 -20.87 19.18 23.98
C ARG A 455 -20.68 18.24 22.80
N ASP A 456 -21.48 18.40 21.76
CA ASP A 456 -21.37 17.56 20.55
C ASP A 456 -19.98 17.70 19.93
N THR A 457 -19.50 18.95 19.76
CA THR A 457 -18.15 19.20 19.24
C THR A 457 -17.08 18.61 20.16
N ALA A 458 -17.21 18.78 21.47
CA ALA A 458 -16.25 18.22 22.43
C ALA A 458 -16.24 16.68 22.42
N GLY A 459 -17.36 16.03 22.08
CA GLY A 459 -17.46 14.58 21.97
C GLY A 459 -16.91 13.98 20.68
N GLU A 460 -16.52 14.77 19.69
CA GLU A 460 -16.09 14.27 18.37
C GLU A 460 -14.69 13.64 18.38
N SER A 461 -13.74 14.27 19.06
CA SER A 461 -12.33 13.81 19.12
C SER A 461 -11.57 14.44 20.27
N VAL A 462 -10.39 13.88 20.58
CA VAL A 462 -9.51 14.44 21.62
C VAL A 462 -9.09 15.87 21.28
N GLU A 463 -8.80 16.19 20.02
CA GLU A 463 -8.47 17.54 19.57
C GLU A 463 -9.63 18.50 19.76
N ALA A 464 -10.84 18.06 19.42
CA ALA A 464 -12.04 18.87 19.58
C ALA A 464 -12.33 19.16 21.07
N THR A 465 -12.16 18.15 21.95
CA THR A 465 -12.26 18.36 23.40
C THR A 465 -11.21 19.35 23.90
N LEU A 466 -9.94 19.20 23.48
CA LEU A 466 -8.85 20.11 23.88
C LEU A 466 -9.09 21.53 23.36
N ALA A 467 -9.62 21.69 22.14
CA ALA A 467 -9.98 23.00 21.60
C ALA A 467 -11.12 23.66 22.38
N VAL A 468 -12.14 22.90 22.78
CA VAL A 468 -13.22 23.38 23.66
C VAL A 468 -12.66 23.73 25.05
N ALA A 469 -11.81 22.90 25.63
CA ALA A 469 -11.15 23.16 26.91
C ALA A 469 -10.35 24.47 26.88
N ALA A 470 -9.60 24.71 25.80
CA ALA A 470 -8.86 25.96 25.62
C ALA A 470 -9.79 27.20 25.53
N LYS A 471 -10.95 27.09 24.85
CA LYS A 471 -11.95 28.17 24.80
C LYS A 471 -12.59 28.47 26.16
N LEU A 472 -12.78 27.46 27.00
CA LEU A 472 -13.33 27.59 28.34
C LEU A 472 -12.30 28.13 29.36
N GLY A 473 -11.03 28.20 29.00
CA GLY A 473 -9.95 28.72 29.85
C GLY A 473 -9.79 27.92 31.16
N PRO A 474 -9.80 28.56 32.34
CA PRO A 474 -9.62 27.84 33.60
C PRO A 474 -10.63 26.73 33.86
N ALA A 475 -11.89 26.91 33.45
CA ALA A 475 -12.96 25.93 33.60
C ALA A 475 -12.79 24.70 32.68
N GLY A 476 -12.01 24.81 31.60
CA GLY A 476 -11.72 23.71 30.67
C GLY A 476 -10.57 22.80 31.13
N LYS A 477 -9.77 23.20 32.13
CA LYS A 477 -8.61 22.41 32.60
C LYS A 477 -8.99 21.00 33.06
N ASP A 478 -10.16 20.88 33.70
CA ASP A 478 -10.65 19.61 34.23
C ASP A 478 -11.06 18.61 33.11
N LEU A 479 -11.17 19.07 31.86
CA LEU A 479 -11.49 18.21 30.72
C LEU A 479 -10.25 17.54 30.11
N VAL A 480 -9.06 18.08 30.28
CA VAL A 480 -7.84 17.63 29.58
C VAL A 480 -7.46 16.20 29.99
N GLY A 481 -7.47 15.91 31.30
CA GLY A 481 -7.18 14.55 31.79
C GLY A 481 -8.17 13.51 31.29
N PRO A 482 -9.48 13.69 31.50
CA PRO A 482 -10.50 12.80 30.95
C PRO A 482 -10.40 12.61 29.41
N ALA A 483 -10.09 13.68 28.64
CA ALA A 483 -9.92 13.57 27.20
C ALA A 483 -8.76 12.63 26.81
N TYR A 484 -7.63 12.71 27.51
CA TYR A 484 -6.52 11.80 27.26
C TYR A 484 -6.85 10.35 27.67
N THR A 485 -7.51 10.13 28.80
CA THR A 485 -7.93 8.80 29.24
C THR A 485 -8.92 8.20 28.24
N ALA A 486 -9.97 8.92 27.87
CA ALA A 486 -10.96 8.47 26.89
C ALA A 486 -10.31 8.13 25.52
N PHE A 487 -9.32 8.91 25.11
CA PHE A 487 -8.58 8.60 23.87
C PHE A 487 -7.73 7.33 24.00
N LEU A 488 -7.04 7.13 25.12
CA LEU A 488 -6.25 5.92 25.35
C LEU A 488 -7.13 4.68 25.36
N ASP A 489 -8.28 4.72 26.03
CA ASP A 489 -9.24 3.59 26.04
C ASP A 489 -9.77 3.31 24.63
N ALA A 490 -10.13 4.33 23.88
CA ALA A 490 -10.53 4.18 22.48
C ALA A 490 -9.40 3.62 21.59
N MET A 491 -8.17 4.05 21.81
CA MET A 491 -6.98 3.53 21.13
C MET A 491 -6.75 2.06 21.47
N HIS A 492 -6.90 1.65 22.72
CA HIS A 492 -6.75 0.24 23.14
C HIS A 492 -7.76 -0.67 22.43
N VAL A 493 -9.03 -0.29 22.42
CA VAL A 493 -10.09 -1.06 21.71
C VAL A 493 -9.78 -1.16 20.22
N THR A 494 -9.40 -0.05 19.60
CA THR A 494 -9.06 0.01 18.16
C THR A 494 -7.81 -0.81 17.83
N ALA A 495 -6.81 -0.81 18.71
CA ALA A 495 -5.61 -1.62 18.57
C ALA A 495 -5.90 -3.12 18.63
N ILE A 496 -6.78 -3.55 19.54
CA ILE A 496 -7.23 -4.95 19.64
C ILE A 496 -7.99 -5.36 18.37
N ALA A 497 -8.90 -4.51 17.88
CA ALA A 497 -9.61 -4.76 16.62
C ALA A 497 -8.65 -4.90 15.43
N SER A 498 -7.67 -4.00 15.34
CA SER A 498 -6.61 -4.03 14.30
C SER A 498 -5.78 -5.32 14.39
N ALA A 499 -5.39 -5.73 15.59
CA ALA A 499 -4.65 -6.97 15.82
C ALA A 499 -5.45 -8.21 15.41
N ALA A 500 -6.76 -8.24 15.72
CA ALA A 500 -7.65 -9.32 15.31
C ALA A 500 -7.73 -9.45 13.77
N ILE A 501 -7.78 -8.33 13.04
CA ILE A 501 -7.74 -8.32 11.57
C ILE A 501 -6.39 -8.83 11.07
N GLY A 502 -5.28 -8.41 11.68
CA GLY A 502 -3.95 -8.93 11.38
C GLY A 502 -3.84 -10.44 11.59
N LEU A 503 -4.44 -10.97 12.67
CA LEU A 503 -4.52 -12.40 12.94
C LEU A 503 -5.39 -13.13 11.91
N ALA A 504 -6.54 -12.56 11.51
CA ALA A 504 -7.34 -13.11 10.42
C ALA A 504 -6.54 -13.21 9.12
N GLY A 505 -5.74 -12.19 8.80
CA GLY A 505 -4.79 -12.22 7.68
C GLY A 505 -3.75 -13.33 7.82
N ALA A 506 -3.20 -13.55 9.02
CA ALA A 506 -2.26 -14.65 9.28
C ALA A 506 -2.91 -16.02 9.03
N VAL A 507 -4.17 -16.22 9.45
CA VAL A 507 -4.93 -17.44 9.21
C VAL A 507 -5.16 -17.67 7.71
N VAL A 508 -5.60 -16.64 6.98
CA VAL A 508 -5.79 -16.72 5.52
C VAL A 508 -4.49 -17.15 4.82
N VAL A 509 -3.37 -16.53 5.16
CA VAL A 509 -2.06 -16.86 4.60
C VAL A 509 -1.64 -18.28 4.97
N ALA A 510 -1.80 -18.69 6.23
CA ALA A 510 -1.43 -20.01 6.72
C ALA A 510 -2.22 -21.14 6.04
N LEU A 511 -3.49 -20.90 5.70
CA LEU A 511 -4.35 -21.92 5.09
C LEU A 511 -4.16 -22.02 3.57
N PHE A 512 -4.05 -20.88 2.88
CA PHE A 512 -4.20 -20.84 1.43
C PHE A 512 -2.93 -20.49 0.64
N LEU A 513 -1.89 -19.91 1.28
CA LEU A 513 -0.64 -19.64 0.58
C LEU A 513 0.20 -20.93 0.46
N PRO A 514 0.83 -21.23 -0.70
CA PRO A 514 1.64 -22.44 -0.87
C PRO A 514 2.89 -22.42 0.01
N GLY A 515 3.20 -23.56 0.65
CA GLY A 515 4.31 -23.67 1.59
C GLY A 515 5.69 -23.60 0.92
N ARG A 516 5.91 -24.38 -0.14
CA ARG A 516 7.14 -24.38 -0.97
C ARG A 516 6.75 -24.32 -2.44
N ALA A 517 7.53 -23.64 -3.24
CA ALA A 517 7.40 -23.73 -4.70
C ALA A 517 7.66 -25.19 -5.12
N PRO A 518 6.84 -25.80 -6.00
CA PRO A 518 7.17 -27.10 -6.57
C PRO A 518 8.38 -26.94 -7.48
N GLY A 519 9.59 -27.19 -7.01
CA GLY A 519 10.81 -27.10 -7.81
C GLY A 519 12.13 -27.02 -7.08
N GLY A 520 12.14 -27.07 -5.75
CA GLY A 520 13.36 -26.99 -4.95
C GLY A 520 13.71 -28.25 -4.15
N ALA A 521 13.40 -29.45 -4.69
CA ALA A 521 14.01 -30.67 -4.17
C ALA A 521 15.38 -30.83 -4.83
N GLY A 522 16.41 -30.26 -4.18
CA GLY A 522 17.79 -30.57 -4.49
C GLY A 522 17.99 -32.10 -4.41
N GLY A 523 18.46 -32.67 -5.50
CA GLY A 523 18.83 -34.07 -5.57
C GLY A 523 19.97 -34.38 -4.60
N THR A 524 19.62 -34.94 -3.47
CA THR A 524 20.53 -35.79 -2.63
C THR A 524 19.62 -36.70 -1.81
N GLY A 525 19.25 -37.85 -2.36
CA GLY A 525 18.47 -38.83 -1.61
C GLY A 525 17.81 -39.91 -2.45
N ALA A 526 18.39 -40.29 -3.60
CA ALA A 526 17.94 -41.44 -4.36
C ALA A 526 19.13 -42.20 -5.00
N ALA A 527 20.18 -42.45 -4.19
CA ALA A 527 21.28 -43.33 -4.56
C ALA A 527 21.68 -44.21 -3.35
N ALA A 528 20.68 -44.86 -2.73
CA ALA A 528 20.93 -45.95 -1.78
C ALA A 528 19.66 -46.82 -1.77
N GLY A 529 19.56 -47.75 -2.68
CA GLY A 529 18.47 -48.73 -2.67
C GLY A 529 18.25 -49.45 -3.99
N ALA A 530 19.29 -49.76 -4.76
CA ALA A 530 19.19 -50.69 -5.88
C ALA A 530 20.45 -51.54 -5.96
N ALA A 531 20.65 -52.40 -4.94
CA ALA A 531 21.53 -53.53 -5.04
C ALA A 531 20.76 -54.77 -4.58
N ALA A 532 20.72 -55.78 -5.41
CA ALA A 532 20.22 -57.15 -5.20
C ALA A 532 18.84 -57.46 -5.78
N ALA A 533 18.83 -57.94 -7.02
CA ALA A 533 17.99 -59.05 -7.43
C ALA A 533 18.70 -59.85 -8.53
N PRO A 534 18.54 -61.19 -8.57
CA PRO A 534 19.56 -62.09 -9.09
C PRO A 534 19.39 -62.36 -10.59
N THR A 535 20.54 -62.78 -11.17
CA THR A 535 20.70 -63.37 -12.50
C THR A 535 19.86 -64.64 -12.71
N SER A 536 19.06 -64.72 -13.76
CA SER A 536 18.64 -65.97 -14.37
C SER A 536 19.09 -65.95 -15.84
N ASP A 537 19.97 -66.93 -16.08
CA ASP A 537 20.46 -67.45 -17.34
C ASP A 537 19.30 -67.87 -18.25
N GLU A 538 19.31 -67.46 -19.51
CA GLU A 538 18.81 -68.28 -20.59
C GLU A 538 19.39 -67.82 -21.96
N THR A 539 20.05 -68.78 -22.57
CA THR A 539 20.78 -68.78 -23.82
C THR A 539 19.92 -68.55 -25.06
N PRO A 540 20.47 -68.01 -26.12
CA PRO A 540 19.77 -67.81 -27.39
C PRO A 540 19.88 -69.00 -28.33
N THR A 541 18.84 -69.31 -29.05
CA THR A 541 18.88 -70.21 -30.23
C THR A 541 18.52 -69.41 -31.51
N PRO A 542 19.24 -69.64 -32.59
CA PRO A 542 19.12 -68.89 -33.84
C PRO A 542 18.24 -69.56 -34.90
N ALA A 543 18.04 -68.86 -36.00
CA ALA A 543 17.62 -69.27 -37.35
C ALA A 543 16.14 -68.95 -37.65
N GLN A 544 15.69 -68.59 -38.77
CA GLN A 544 16.13 -68.71 -40.20
C GLN A 544 15.17 -67.89 -41.05
N THR A 545 15.72 -67.21 -42.01
CA THR A 545 15.29 -67.05 -43.38
C THR A 545 13.80 -67.15 -43.79
N GLY A 546 13.35 -66.14 -44.51
CA GLY A 546 12.18 -66.07 -45.33
C GLY A 546 11.96 -64.65 -45.86
#